data_d6dff0ab7f947e79a64e96b6c753ca76
#
_entry.id   d6dff0ab7f947e79a64e96b6c753ca76
#
_cell.length_a   1.000
_cell.length_b   1.000
_cell.length_c   1.000
_cell.angle_alpha   90.00
_cell.angle_beta   90.00
_cell.angle_gamma   90.00
#
_symmetry.space_group_name_H-M   'P 1'
#
loop_
_entity.id
_entity.type
_entity.pdbx_description
1 polymer ?
#
loop_
_entity_poly.entity_id
_entity_poly.type
_entity_poly.pdbx_seq_one_letter_code
_entity_poly.pdbx_strand_id
1 'polypeptide(L)'
;LLELRKVQQNNWTQQRQHLSDSEFYRRYHPAAPFLFPLDLDDIAELPLTDKDMLRTDQSVHPPFGSYLGFPSNRVVRLHRTSGTSGHAMNIALSSADALMQAHIAGRSQSAAGLGPGDIVVHCLNYQLWMGGLTDHLGLESTGALVVPYGSGGSELLIRTILDVGINAISCTPSYPARLEQVITERFPELTPRDLGLRKGFMGGEAGLDDPTFRQRLETVWGMQAMNANYGVSDFLCNFAGQCTDQADLHFLALDVALPELVNVNTSEPQPWRAGTEGELVLTNLSKDCQSLVRFRTGDLVRLTSTDMCQCGRTAPRFRVIGRTDEMIVVRGV
;
A
#
# COMPACT_ATOMS: atom_id res chain seq x y z
N LEU A 1 5.59 6.23 -21.96
CA LEU A 1 6.60 5.30 -21.42
C LEU A 1 7.99 5.93 -21.37
N LEU A 2 8.48 6.56 -22.46
CA LEU A 2 9.81 7.21 -22.48
C LEU A 2 9.97 8.30 -21.41
N GLU A 3 8.97 9.14 -21.20
CA GLU A 3 9.00 10.18 -20.17
C GLU A 3 9.04 9.59 -18.76
N LEU A 4 8.25 8.54 -18.50
CA LEU A 4 8.28 7.84 -17.22
C LEU A 4 9.67 7.25 -16.94
N ARG A 5 10.28 6.59 -17.95
CA ARG A 5 11.63 6.02 -17.80
C ARG A 5 12.68 7.07 -17.47
N LYS A 6 12.60 8.27 -18.08
CA LYS A 6 13.48 9.40 -17.72
C LYS A 6 13.29 9.83 -16.25
N VAL A 7 12.03 9.93 -15.79
CA VAL A 7 11.74 10.27 -14.39
C VAL A 7 12.32 9.21 -13.46
N GLN A 8 12.08 7.94 -13.73
CA GLN A 8 12.64 6.83 -12.96
C GLN A 8 14.16 6.87 -12.89
N GLN A 9 14.82 7.05 -14.04
CA GLN A 9 16.28 7.11 -14.11
C GLN A 9 16.85 8.32 -13.35
N ASN A 10 16.21 9.48 -13.43
CA ASN A 10 16.61 10.66 -12.68
C ASN A 10 16.48 10.45 -11.17
N ASN A 11 15.34 9.89 -10.73
CA ASN A 11 15.10 9.57 -9.33
C ASN A 11 16.10 8.53 -8.82
N TRP A 12 16.37 7.48 -9.61
CA TRP A 12 17.36 6.48 -9.28
C TRP A 12 18.77 7.07 -9.14
N THR A 13 19.16 7.98 -10.04
CA THR A 13 20.47 8.64 -9.98
C THR A 13 20.68 9.38 -8.66
N GLN A 14 19.65 10.01 -8.12
CA GLN A 14 19.68 10.65 -6.81
C GLN A 14 19.63 9.61 -5.67
N GLN A 15 18.70 8.66 -5.76
CA GLN A 15 18.48 7.65 -4.71
C GLN A 15 19.71 6.78 -4.47
N ARG A 16 20.39 6.31 -5.52
CA ARG A 16 21.58 5.47 -5.40
C ARG A 16 22.74 6.15 -4.67
N GLN A 17 22.83 7.49 -4.71
CA GLN A 17 23.84 8.24 -3.96
C GLN A 17 23.58 8.13 -2.46
N HIS A 18 22.34 8.26 -2.00
CA HIS A 18 21.96 8.04 -0.60
C HIS A 18 22.20 6.60 -0.15
N LEU A 19 21.90 5.65 -1.01
CA LEU A 19 22.08 4.22 -0.72
C LEU A 19 23.56 3.82 -0.60
N SER A 20 24.45 4.47 -1.36
CA SER A 20 25.90 4.18 -1.35
C SER A 20 26.56 4.43 0.01
N ASP A 21 25.96 5.31 0.82
CA ASP A 21 26.44 5.59 2.17
C ASP A 21 25.84 4.67 3.24
N SER A 22 24.88 3.83 2.89
CA SER A 22 24.24 2.90 3.82
C SER A 22 25.19 1.79 4.27
N GLU A 23 25.38 1.67 5.59
CA GLU A 23 26.17 0.58 6.17
C GLU A 23 25.55 -0.79 5.90
N PHE A 24 24.22 -0.87 5.93
CA PHE A 24 23.47 -2.08 5.59
C PHE A 24 23.84 -2.61 4.22
N TYR A 25 23.73 -1.78 3.18
CA TYR A 25 24.02 -2.24 1.82
C TYR A 25 25.49 -2.55 1.59
N ARG A 26 26.43 -1.82 2.21
CA ARG A 26 27.85 -2.17 2.16
C ARG A 26 28.15 -3.54 2.75
N ARG A 27 27.41 -3.95 3.79
CA ARG A 27 27.56 -5.25 4.45
C ARG A 27 26.97 -6.39 3.64
N TYR A 28 25.78 -6.21 3.09
CA TYR A 28 25.06 -7.28 2.37
C TYR A 28 25.40 -7.36 0.89
N HIS A 29 26.08 -6.34 0.33
CA HIS A 29 26.50 -6.29 -1.05
C HIS A 29 28.04 -6.09 -1.18
N PRO A 30 28.90 -6.87 -0.52
CA PRO A 30 30.33 -6.60 -0.39
C PRO A 30 31.11 -6.71 -1.71
N ALA A 31 30.54 -7.34 -2.74
CA ALA A 31 31.22 -7.57 -4.02
C ALA A 31 31.18 -6.33 -4.97
N ALA A 32 30.46 -5.28 -4.61
CA ALA A 32 30.31 -4.10 -5.45
C ALA A 32 31.06 -2.90 -4.87
N PRO A 33 32.26 -2.56 -5.35
CA PRO A 33 32.96 -1.33 -4.98
C PRO A 33 32.19 -0.07 -5.42
N PHE A 34 31.24 -0.21 -6.35
CA PHE A 34 30.21 0.77 -6.70
C PHE A 34 28.86 0.10 -6.55
N LEU A 35 28.28 0.17 -5.35
CA LEU A 35 27.20 -0.63 -4.84
C LEU A 35 25.92 -0.65 -5.71
N PHE A 36 25.71 0.36 -6.52
CA PHE A 36 24.46 0.48 -7.27
C PHE A 36 24.72 0.86 -8.73
N PRO A 37 24.10 0.15 -9.69
CA PRO A 37 24.31 0.42 -11.10
C PRO A 37 23.91 1.85 -11.47
N LEU A 38 24.54 2.39 -12.52
CA LEU A 38 24.19 3.70 -13.08
C LEU A 38 22.83 3.63 -13.76
N ASP A 39 22.60 2.56 -14.51
CA ASP A 39 21.37 2.32 -15.23
C ASP A 39 20.41 1.46 -14.43
N LEU A 40 19.14 1.83 -14.46
CA LEU A 40 18.06 1.04 -13.85
C LEU A 40 17.86 -0.33 -14.52
N ASP A 41 18.29 -0.51 -15.77
CA ASP A 41 18.17 -1.79 -16.46
C ASP A 41 19.05 -2.87 -15.84
N ASP A 42 20.13 -2.46 -15.16
CA ASP A 42 21.07 -3.36 -14.50
C ASP A 42 20.68 -3.67 -13.04
N ILE A 43 19.56 -3.13 -12.55
CA ILE A 43 19.17 -3.31 -11.14
C ILE A 43 18.89 -4.78 -10.78
N ALA A 44 18.48 -5.56 -11.76
CA ALA A 44 18.21 -6.99 -11.60
C ALA A 44 19.46 -7.82 -11.26
N GLU A 45 20.66 -7.27 -11.45
CA GLU A 45 21.94 -7.91 -11.07
C GLU A 45 22.21 -7.81 -9.57
N LEU A 46 21.53 -6.88 -8.86
CA LEU A 46 21.70 -6.74 -7.42
C LEU A 46 21.02 -7.89 -6.66
N PRO A 47 21.59 -8.29 -5.50
CA PRO A 47 20.94 -9.27 -4.63
C PRO A 47 19.56 -8.77 -4.15
N LEU A 48 18.70 -9.73 -3.82
CA LEU A 48 17.40 -9.45 -3.21
C LEU A 48 17.57 -9.08 -1.74
N THR A 49 16.72 -8.18 -1.26
CA THR A 49 16.58 -7.84 0.16
C THR A 49 15.27 -8.45 0.66
N ASP A 50 15.28 -9.06 1.83
CA ASP A 50 14.10 -9.62 2.47
C ASP A 50 13.82 -9.02 3.85
N LYS A 51 12.63 -9.31 4.36
CA LYS A 51 12.17 -8.77 5.63
C LYS A 51 12.97 -9.28 6.84
N ASP A 52 13.51 -10.48 6.78
CA ASP A 52 14.28 -11.05 7.88
C ASP A 52 15.66 -10.42 7.98
N MET A 53 16.28 -10.07 6.85
CA MET A 53 17.51 -9.27 6.82
C MET A 53 17.29 -7.90 7.49
N LEU A 54 16.21 -7.21 7.15
CA LEU A 54 15.87 -5.91 7.74
C LEU A 54 15.58 -6.01 9.23
N ARG A 55 14.86 -7.04 9.64
CA ARG A 55 14.51 -7.29 11.04
C ARG A 55 15.75 -7.58 11.89
N THR A 56 16.62 -8.43 11.37
CA THR A 56 17.89 -8.76 12.01
C THR A 56 18.76 -7.52 12.17
N ASP A 57 18.92 -6.73 11.12
CA ASP A 57 19.68 -5.50 11.15
C ASP A 57 19.10 -4.48 12.15
N GLN A 58 17.78 -4.31 12.16
CA GLN A 58 17.13 -3.38 13.10
C GLN A 58 17.26 -3.82 14.57
N SER A 59 17.36 -5.13 14.83
CA SER A 59 17.59 -5.64 16.18
C SER A 59 19.01 -5.32 16.70
N VAL A 60 19.97 -5.25 15.80
CA VAL A 60 21.39 -4.92 16.10
C VAL A 60 21.62 -3.41 16.14
N HIS A 61 20.90 -2.65 15.31
CA HIS A 61 21.01 -1.20 15.15
C HIS A 61 19.68 -0.50 15.46
N PRO A 62 19.17 -0.54 16.70
CA PRO A 62 17.91 0.10 17.04
C PRO A 62 18.02 1.64 17.02
N PRO A 63 16.93 2.39 16.79
CA PRO A 63 15.58 1.86 16.56
C PRO A 63 15.25 1.62 15.08
N PHE A 64 16.07 2.03 14.10
CA PHE A 64 15.70 2.11 12.69
C PHE A 64 16.51 1.20 11.75
N GLY A 65 17.52 0.50 12.25
CA GLY A 65 18.45 -0.27 11.44
C GLY A 65 19.57 0.59 10.82
N SER A 66 20.62 -0.09 10.35
CA SER A 66 21.75 0.56 9.64
C SER A 66 21.40 0.92 8.19
N TYR A 67 20.19 0.56 7.73
CA TYR A 67 19.63 0.98 6.43
C TYR A 67 18.86 2.31 6.51
N LEU A 68 18.84 3.01 7.65
CA LEU A 68 18.36 4.38 7.74
C LEU A 68 19.34 5.32 7.02
N GLY A 69 19.09 5.64 5.77
CA GLY A 69 19.90 6.56 4.96
C GLY A 69 19.68 8.05 5.24
N PHE A 70 19.11 8.40 6.41
CA PHE A 70 18.65 9.76 6.73
C PHE A 70 19.01 10.14 8.17
N PRO A 71 19.33 11.41 8.47
CA PRO A 71 19.63 11.84 9.84
C PRO A 71 18.45 11.55 10.79
N SER A 72 18.69 10.75 11.84
CA SER A 72 17.64 10.31 12.76
C SER A 72 16.92 11.45 13.48
N ASN A 73 17.60 12.56 13.74
CA ASN A 73 17.03 13.77 14.34
C ASN A 73 16.12 14.58 13.38
N ARG A 74 16.03 14.19 12.12
CA ARG A 74 15.14 14.77 11.11
C ARG A 74 13.98 13.83 10.73
N VAL A 75 13.91 12.65 11.34
CA VAL A 75 12.75 11.75 11.23
C VAL A 75 11.57 12.43 11.92
N VAL A 76 10.45 12.57 11.21
CA VAL A 76 9.24 13.26 11.73
C VAL A 76 8.12 12.32 12.13
N ARG A 77 8.18 11.05 11.65
CA ARG A 77 7.14 10.07 11.93
C ARG A 77 7.73 8.67 12.09
N LEU A 78 7.17 7.93 13.04
CA LEU A 78 7.46 6.51 13.26
C LEU A 78 6.16 5.73 13.16
N HIS A 79 6.18 4.68 12.35
CA HIS A 79 5.19 3.62 12.33
C HIS A 79 5.80 2.28 12.74
N ARG A 80 4.95 1.29 13.00
CA ARG A 80 5.40 -0.07 13.29
C ARG A 80 4.59 -1.07 12.49
N THR A 81 5.24 -2.13 12.02
CA THR A 81 4.53 -3.28 11.42
C THR A 81 3.77 -4.05 12.49
N SER A 82 2.76 -4.84 12.10
CA SER A 82 1.94 -5.64 13.03
C SER A 82 2.72 -6.66 13.85
N GLY A 83 3.90 -7.08 13.41
CA GLY A 83 4.75 -8.00 14.16
C GLY A 83 4.20 -9.42 14.31
N THR A 84 3.32 -9.87 13.42
CA THR A 84 2.70 -11.21 13.44
C THR A 84 3.71 -12.37 13.53
N SER A 85 4.97 -12.15 13.15
CA SER A 85 6.08 -13.10 13.25
C SER A 85 7.02 -12.87 14.44
N GLY A 86 6.57 -12.14 15.50
CA GLY A 86 7.27 -11.99 16.77
C GLY A 86 7.88 -10.61 17.04
N HIS A 87 8.50 -9.93 16.07
CA HIS A 87 9.11 -8.61 16.26
C HIS A 87 8.59 -7.59 15.24
N ALA A 88 7.90 -6.56 15.75
CA ALA A 88 7.46 -5.44 14.95
C ALA A 88 8.65 -4.58 14.53
N MET A 89 8.70 -4.20 13.25
CA MET A 89 9.73 -3.30 12.70
C MET A 89 9.28 -1.85 12.80
N ASN A 90 10.21 -0.97 13.09
CA ASN A 90 10.02 0.47 13.10
C ASN A 90 10.24 1.03 11.69
N ILE A 91 9.31 1.82 11.22
CA ILE A 91 9.35 2.48 9.92
C ILE A 91 9.45 3.98 10.14
N ALA A 92 10.58 4.54 9.73
CA ALA A 92 10.87 5.96 9.83
C ALA A 92 10.43 6.69 8.56
N LEU A 93 9.86 7.88 8.72
CA LEU A 93 9.54 8.76 7.60
C LEU A 93 10.13 10.16 7.84
N SER A 94 10.73 10.73 6.81
CA SER A 94 10.99 12.16 6.70
C SER A 94 9.70 12.92 6.36
N SER A 95 9.75 14.26 6.39
CA SER A 95 8.64 15.08 5.89
C SER A 95 8.36 14.82 4.41
N ALA A 96 9.41 14.63 3.60
CA ALA A 96 9.27 14.33 2.18
C ALA A 96 8.65 12.95 1.95
N ASP A 97 9.10 11.91 2.68
CA ASP A 97 8.51 10.57 2.64
C ASP A 97 7.03 10.59 2.98
N ALA A 98 6.66 11.29 4.06
CA ALA A 98 5.27 11.39 4.51
C ALA A 98 4.36 12.06 3.47
N LEU A 99 4.86 13.13 2.83
CA LEU A 99 4.14 13.84 1.76
C LEU A 99 4.03 12.97 0.49
N MET A 100 5.12 12.35 0.08
CA MET A 100 5.16 11.47 -1.09
C MET A 100 4.17 10.30 -0.92
N GLN A 101 4.17 9.64 0.25
CA GLN A 101 3.25 8.53 0.51
C GLN A 101 1.78 8.97 0.50
N ALA A 102 1.46 10.15 1.05
CA ALA A 102 0.11 10.71 0.98
C ALA A 102 -0.34 10.94 -0.47
N HIS A 103 0.54 11.51 -1.32
CA HIS A 103 0.24 11.71 -2.75
C HIS A 103 0.04 10.40 -3.51
N ILE A 104 0.88 9.39 -3.26
CA ILE A 104 0.75 8.08 -3.93
C ILE A 104 -0.54 7.39 -3.48
N ALA A 105 -0.85 7.38 -2.17
CA ALA A 105 -2.10 6.85 -1.66
C ALA A 105 -3.32 7.57 -2.27
N GLY A 106 -3.25 8.89 -2.39
CA GLY A 106 -4.29 9.68 -3.05
C GLY A 106 -4.53 9.31 -4.52
N ARG A 107 -3.48 8.91 -5.27
CA ARG A 107 -3.66 8.39 -6.64
C ARG A 107 -4.51 7.13 -6.65
N SER A 108 -4.30 6.21 -5.70
CA SER A 108 -5.09 4.97 -5.56
C SER A 108 -6.54 5.27 -5.22
N GLN A 109 -6.75 6.14 -4.24
CA GLN A 109 -8.09 6.53 -3.81
C GLN A 109 -8.86 7.28 -4.92
N SER A 110 -8.19 8.21 -5.63
CA SER A 110 -8.77 8.92 -6.77
C SER A 110 -9.04 8.00 -7.97
N ALA A 111 -8.19 6.98 -8.20
CA ALA A 111 -8.46 5.98 -9.23
C ALA A 111 -9.73 5.19 -8.93
N ALA A 112 -9.97 4.88 -7.67
CA ALA A 112 -11.17 4.21 -7.19
C ALA A 112 -12.40 5.14 -7.12
N GLY A 113 -12.27 6.42 -7.47
CA GLY A 113 -13.40 7.35 -7.61
C GLY A 113 -13.69 8.21 -6.38
N LEU A 114 -12.75 8.33 -5.42
CA LEU A 114 -12.85 9.31 -4.34
C LEU A 114 -12.42 10.69 -4.83
N GLY A 115 -13.15 11.72 -4.43
CA GLY A 115 -12.81 13.10 -4.82
C GLY A 115 -13.64 14.16 -4.14
N PRO A 116 -13.52 15.42 -4.62
CA PRO A 116 -14.30 16.54 -4.08
C PRO A 116 -15.80 16.26 -4.09
N GLY A 117 -16.48 16.60 -2.99
CA GLY A 117 -17.91 16.32 -2.78
C GLY A 117 -18.21 14.99 -2.10
N ASP A 118 -17.23 14.11 -1.94
CA ASP A 118 -17.37 12.95 -1.06
C ASP A 118 -17.06 13.32 0.40
N ILE A 119 -17.80 12.71 1.32
CA ILE A 119 -17.53 12.73 2.76
C ILE A 119 -17.18 11.29 3.15
N VAL A 120 -15.92 11.03 3.42
CA VAL A 120 -15.42 9.69 3.73
C VAL A 120 -15.08 9.55 5.20
N VAL A 121 -15.62 8.52 5.86
CA VAL A 121 -15.17 8.12 7.19
C VAL A 121 -14.04 7.10 7.09
N HIS A 122 -12.92 7.40 7.76
CA HIS A 122 -11.76 6.51 7.78
C HIS A 122 -11.73 5.68 9.06
N CYS A 123 -11.90 4.36 8.91
CA CYS A 123 -12.10 3.41 10.01
C CYS A 123 -10.88 2.51 10.28
N LEU A 124 -9.70 2.84 9.75
CA LEU A 124 -8.47 2.11 10.05
C LEU A 124 -7.81 2.61 11.33
N ASN A 125 -7.07 1.72 11.99
CA ASN A 125 -6.42 2.04 13.25
C ASN A 125 -5.27 3.06 13.09
N TYR A 126 -5.28 4.14 13.86
CA TYR A 126 -4.23 5.16 13.88
C TYR A 126 -3.05 4.83 14.80
N GLN A 127 -3.17 3.80 15.64
CA GLN A 127 -2.16 3.44 16.64
C GLN A 127 -0.96 2.77 15.98
N LEU A 128 0.12 3.52 15.76
CA LEU A 128 1.40 3.06 15.20
C LEU A 128 1.33 2.47 13.79
N TRP A 129 0.15 2.07 13.33
CA TRP A 129 -0.01 1.40 12.06
C TRP A 129 0.05 2.39 10.89
N MET A 130 0.71 1.97 9.81
CA MET A 130 0.94 2.82 8.65
C MET A 130 -0.39 3.22 7.98
N GLY A 131 -1.31 2.26 7.80
CA GLY A 131 -2.59 2.44 7.12
C GLY A 131 -3.56 3.40 7.81
N GLY A 132 -3.35 3.74 9.09
CA GLY A 132 -4.16 4.74 9.77
C GLY A 132 -3.90 6.16 9.25
N LEU A 133 -2.76 6.73 9.66
CA LEU A 133 -2.46 8.12 9.35
C LEU A 133 -2.05 8.35 7.89
N THR A 134 -1.31 7.44 7.28
CA THR A 134 -0.85 7.63 5.89
C THR A 134 -2.01 7.54 4.91
N ASP A 135 -2.93 6.60 5.10
CA ASP A 135 -4.12 6.52 4.25
C ASP A 135 -5.07 7.68 4.49
N HIS A 136 -5.23 8.15 5.75
CA HIS A 136 -5.97 9.38 6.05
C HIS A 136 -5.48 10.56 5.20
N LEU A 137 -4.17 10.82 5.21
CA LEU A 137 -3.58 11.89 4.41
C LEU A 137 -3.74 11.64 2.88
N GLY A 138 -3.72 10.38 2.46
CA GLY A 138 -4.03 9.98 1.10
C GLY A 138 -5.48 10.30 0.70
N LEU A 139 -6.44 10.02 1.59
CA LEU A 139 -7.84 10.37 1.39
C LEU A 139 -8.03 11.90 1.28
N GLU A 140 -7.42 12.68 2.18
CA GLU A 140 -7.46 14.16 2.13
C GLU A 140 -6.86 14.70 0.83
N SER A 141 -5.79 14.08 0.32
CA SER A 141 -5.13 14.53 -0.92
C SER A 141 -6.01 14.39 -2.18
N THR A 142 -7.12 13.64 -2.11
CA THR A 142 -8.12 13.56 -3.19
C THR A 142 -9.05 14.77 -3.25
N GLY A 143 -9.06 15.60 -2.20
CA GLY A 143 -10.03 16.71 -2.05
C GLY A 143 -11.35 16.31 -1.40
N ALA A 144 -11.51 15.07 -0.96
CA ALA A 144 -12.66 14.64 -0.16
C ALA A 144 -12.59 15.19 1.27
N LEU A 145 -13.75 15.35 1.91
CA LEU A 145 -13.82 15.61 3.34
C LEU A 145 -13.61 14.29 4.09
N VAL A 146 -12.58 14.23 4.95
CA VAL A 146 -12.23 13.01 5.69
C VAL A 146 -12.64 13.12 7.15
N VAL A 147 -13.40 12.15 7.65
CA VAL A 147 -13.76 12.00 9.05
C VAL A 147 -12.80 11.00 9.71
N PRO A 148 -11.88 11.44 10.61
CA PRO A 148 -10.86 10.60 11.22
C PRO A 148 -11.43 9.79 12.40
N TYR A 149 -12.12 8.70 12.11
CA TYR A 149 -12.83 7.90 13.12
C TYR A 149 -11.91 6.87 13.81
N GLY A 150 -11.15 6.13 13.00
CA GLY A 150 -10.31 5.04 13.51
C GLY A 150 -11.11 3.78 13.92
N SER A 151 -10.54 3.00 14.82
CA SER A 151 -11.13 1.76 15.35
C SER A 151 -12.03 1.99 16.57
N GLY A 152 -12.95 2.95 16.48
CA GLY A 152 -13.87 3.31 17.56
C GLY A 152 -15.09 2.42 17.70
N GLY A 153 -16.02 2.81 18.59
CA GLY A 153 -17.28 2.10 18.82
C GLY A 153 -18.23 2.15 17.62
N SER A 154 -18.66 1.01 17.12
CA SER A 154 -19.51 0.92 15.91
C SER A 154 -20.86 1.63 16.04
N GLU A 155 -21.44 1.72 17.26
CA GLU A 155 -22.69 2.49 17.47
C GLU A 155 -22.50 3.98 17.23
N LEU A 156 -21.41 4.55 17.75
CA LEU A 156 -21.07 5.96 17.52
C LEU A 156 -20.78 6.21 16.04
N LEU A 157 -20.12 5.28 15.36
CA LEU A 157 -19.88 5.38 13.93
C LEU A 157 -21.18 5.46 13.13
N ILE A 158 -22.14 4.57 13.40
CA ILE A 158 -23.45 4.55 12.72
C ILE A 158 -24.18 5.89 12.91
N ARG A 159 -24.22 6.41 14.14
CA ARG A 159 -24.80 7.73 14.41
C ARG A 159 -24.08 8.85 13.67
N THR A 160 -22.74 8.82 13.69
CA THR A 160 -21.93 9.83 13.00
C THR A 160 -22.16 9.80 11.48
N ILE A 161 -22.30 8.61 10.86
CA ILE A 161 -22.61 8.48 9.44
C ILE A 161 -23.93 9.18 9.12
N LEU A 162 -24.96 8.94 9.91
CA LEU A 162 -26.30 9.57 9.72
C LEU A 162 -26.27 11.07 9.99
N ASP A 163 -25.66 11.49 11.11
CA ASP A 163 -25.66 12.90 11.53
C ASP A 163 -24.89 13.82 10.57
N VAL A 164 -23.80 13.33 10.00
CA VAL A 164 -22.91 14.08 9.11
C VAL A 164 -23.32 13.95 7.63
N GLY A 165 -24.09 12.91 7.30
CA GLY A 165 -24.42 12.58 5.91
C GLY A 165 -23.24 12.00 5.16
N ILE A 166 -22.45 11.13 5.81
CA ILE A 166 -21.28 10.48 5.24
C ILE A 166 -21.71 9.56 4.09
N ASN A 167 -21.08 9.69 2.92
CA ASN A 167 -21.45 8.93 1.73
C ASN A 167 -20.38 7.90 1.30
N ALA A 168 -19.24 7.85 2.00
CA ALA A 168 -18.15 6.94 1.70
C ALA A 168 -17.51 6.40 2.98
N ILE A 169 -17.00 5.17 2.92
CA ILE A 169 -16.28 4.53 4.02
C ILE A 169 -14.93 3.97 3.55
N SER A 170 -13.87 4.22 4.32
CA SER A 170 -12.55 3.59 4.16
C SER A 170 -12.32 2.63 5.32
N CYS A 171 -12.24 1.33 5.02
CA CYS A 171 -12.15 0.27 6.02
C CYS A 171 -11.56 -1.03 5.44
N THR A 172 -11.39 -2.07 6.28
CA THR A 172 -11.11 -3.43 5.79
C THR A 172 -12.36 -4.08 5.20
N PRO A 173 -12.24 -5.01 4.23
CA PRO A 173 -13.36 -5.74 3.65
C PRO A 173 -14.28 -6.45 4.65
N SER A 174 -13.74 -6.93 5.77
CA SER A 174 -14.51 -7.62 6.81
C SER A 174 -15.33 -6.71 7.72
N TYR A 175 -15.00 -5.41 7.79
CA TYR A 175 -15.60 -4.48 8.75
C TYR A 175 -17.09 -4.20 8.52
N PRO A 176 -17.62 -4.10 7.29
CA PRO A 176 -19.06 -3.95 7.05
C PRO A 176 -19.91 -5.05 7.68
N ALA A 177 -19.45 -6.30 7.71
CA ALA A 177 -20.18 -7.38 8.39
C ALA A 177 -20.33 -7.15 9.90
N ARG A 178 -19.33 -6.51 10.54
CA ARG A 178 -19.44 -6.10 11.95
C ARG A 178 -20.48 -4.98 12.12
N LEU A 179 -20.52 -4.04 11.21
CA LEU A 179 -21.55 -2.98 11.25
C LEU A 179 -22.96 -3.53 11.03
N GLU A 180 -23.14 -4.51 10.14
CA GLU A 180 -24.42 -5.22 9.94
C GLU A 180 -24.92 -5.83 11.25
N GLN A 181 -24.06 -6.49 12.02
CA GLN A 181 -24.41 -7.03 13.33
C GLN A 181 -24.89 -5.94 14.30
N VAL A 182 -24.11 -4.83 14.39
CA VAL A 182 -24.46 -3.74 15.29
C VAL A 182 -25.77 -3.05 14.88
N ILE A 183 -26.01 -2.88 13.59
CA ILE A 183 -27.30 -2.35 13.07
C ILE A 183 -28.44 -3.28 13.55
N THR A 184 -28.33 -4.58 13.31
CA THR A 184 -29.37 -5.55 13.72
C THR A 184 -29.63 -5.54 15.23
N GLU A 185 -28.58 -5.41 16.04
CA GLU A 185 -28.68 -5.50 17.50
C GLU A 185 -29.13 -4.19 18.17
N ARG A 186 -28.73 -3.03 17.63
CA ARG A 186 -28.85 -1.72 18.29
C ARG A 186 -29.70 -0.70 17.56
N PHE A 187 -29.99 -0.94 16.28
CA PHE A 187 -30.77 -0.06 15.41
C PHE A 187 -31.74 -0.89 14.55
N PRO A 188 -32.66 -1.65 15.19
CA PRO A 188 -33.52 -2.60 14.48
C PRO A 188 -34.45 -1.94 13.44
N GLU A 189 -34.61 -0.62 13.51
CA GLU A 189 -35.37 0.19 12.55
C GLU A 189 -34.60 0.51 11.28
N LEU A 190 -33.25 0.29 11.27
CA LEU A 190 -32.39 0.61 10.15
C LEU A 190 -31.93 -0.64 9.41
N THR A 191 -31.67 -0.46 8.14
CA THR A 191 -30.91 -1.40 7.30
C THR A 191 -29.55 -0.77 6.93
N PRO A 192 -28.54 -1.55 6.49
CA PRO A 192 -27.29 -1.00 6.01
C PRO A 192 -27.45 0.08 4.92
N ARG A 193 -28.47 -0.03 4.07
CA ARG A 193 -28.78 0.95 3.01
C ARG A 193 -29.24 2.30 3.54
N ASP A 194 -29.88 2.33 4.69
CA ASP A 194 -30.40 3.57 5.28
C ASP A 194 -29.26 4.47 5.78
N LEU A 195 -28.04 3.95 5.92
CA LEU A 195 -26.86 4.75 6.23
C LEU A 195 -26.43 5.65 5.07
N GLY A 196 -26.91 5.42 3.84
CA GLY A 196 -26.62 6.29 2.69
C GLY A 196 -25.20 6.19 2.14
N LEU A 197 -24.41 5.18 2.55
CA LEU A 197 -23.09 4.93 1.98
C LEU A 197 -23.20 4.50 0.52
N ARG A 198 -22.46 5.18 -0.36
CA ARG A 198 -22.45 4.92 -1.80
C ARG A 198 -21.13 4.32 -2.29
N LYS A 199 -20.04 4.52 -1.55
CA LYS A 199 -18.69 4.07 -1.93
C LYS A 199 -17.98 3.46 -0.72
N GLY A 200 -17.35 2.29 -0.91
CA GLY A 200 -16.47 1.65 0.05
C GLY A 200 -15.06 1.53 -0.52
N PHE A 201 -14.09 2.17 0.12
CA PHE A 201 -12.67 2.12 -0.23
C PHE A 201 -11.98 1.17 0.72
N MET A 202 -11.62 -0.02 0.24
CA MET A 202 -11.21 -1.12 1.09
C MET A 202 -9.80 -1.59 0.78
N GLY A 203 -9.14 -2.13 1.80
CA GLY A 203 -7.81 -2.70 1.72
C GLY A 203 -7.33 -3.27 3.04
N GLY A 204 -6.06 -3.69 3.09
CA GLY A 204 -5.43 -4.23 4.28
C GLY A 204 -5.73 -5.71 4.56
N GLU A 205 -6.66 -6.32 3.86
CA GLU A 205 -6.94 -7.76 3.86
C GLU A 205 -7.55 -8.20 2.52
N ALA A 206 -7.45 -9.51 2.22
CA ALA A 206 -8.06 -10.10 1.04
C ALA A 206 -9.60 -10.11 1.15
N GLY A 207 -10.29 -10.28 0.01
CA GLY A 207 -11.74 -10.48 -0.04
C GLY A 207 -12.41 -9.88 -1.26
N LEU A 208 -12.07 -8.65 -1.66
CA LEU A 208 -12.73 -7.98 -2.79
C LEU A 208 -12.39 -8.58 -4.17
N ASP A 209 -11.38 -9.43 -4.25
CA ASP A 209 -11.08 -10.18 -5.48
C ASP A 209 -12.03 -11.35 -5.71
N ASP A 210 -12.77 -11.79 -4.65
CA ASP A 210 -13.89 -12.72 -4.79
C ASP A 210 -15.16 -11.98 -5.27
N PRO A 211 -15.65 -12.26 -6.49
CA PRO A 211 -16.83 -11.61 -7.02
C PRO A 211 -18.10 -11.84 -6.17
N THR A 212 -18.23 -13.00 -5.55
CA THR A 212 -19.40 -13.36 -4.73
C THR A 212 -19.42 -12.52 -3.45
N PHE A 213 -18.26 -12.39 -2.79
CA PHE A 213 -18.12 -11.55 -1.61
C PHE A 213 -18.39 -10.08 -1.93
N ARG A 214 -17.79 -9.55 -3.00
CA ARG A 214 -18.01 -8.18 -3.46
C ARG A 214 -19.47 -7.91 -3.77
N GLN A 215 -20.12 -8.78 -4.57
CA GLN A 215 -21.53 -8.62 -4.94
C GLN A 215 -22.45 -8.65 -3.72
N ARG A 216 -22.19 -9.55 -2.75
CA ARG A 216 -22.94 -9.55 -1.49
C ARG A 216 -22.85 -8.23 -0.76
N LEU A 217 -21.63 -7.73 -0.59
CA LEU A 217 -21.37 -6.45 0.07
C LEU A 217 -22.10 -5.28 -0.62
N GLU A 218 -21.96 -5.18 -1.93
CA GLU A 218 -22.61 -4.14 -2.73
C GLU A 218 -24.14 -4.24 -2.67
N THR A 219 -24.67 -5.45 -2.70
CA THR A 219 -26.12 -5.68 -2.61
C THR A 219 -26.67 -5.29 -1.25
N VAL A 220 -26.01 -5.70 -0.17
CA VAL A 220 -26.48 -5.43 1.21
C VAL A 220 -26.41 -3.93 1.51
N TRP A 221 -25.32 -3.26 1.15
CA TRP A 221 -25.07 -1.86 1.52
C TRP A 221 -25.59 -0.86 0.49
N GLY A 222 -25.83 -1.28 -0.74
CA GLY A 222 -26.18 -0.36 -1.84
C GLY A 222 -25.02 0.54 -2.27
N MET A 223 -23.77 0.15 -1.98
CA MET A 223 -22.56 0.91 -2.30
C MET A 223 -21.69 0.16 -3.31
N GLN A 224 -20.83 0.88 -4.02
CA GLN A 224 -19.74 0.29 -4.80
C GLN A 224 -18.57 -0.06 -3.87
N ALA A 225 -18.09 -1.31 -3.92
CA ALA A 225 -16.96 -1.77 -3.13
C ALA A 225 -15.68 -1.78 -3.98
N MET A 226 -14.72 -0.93 -3.61
CA MET A 226 -13.50 -0.67 -4.35
C MET A 226 -12.28 -1.21 -3.61
N ASN A 227 -11.45 -2.04 -4.28
CA ASN A 227 -10.13 -2.43 -3.78
C ASN A 227 -9.17 -1.26 -4.02
N ALA A 228 -9.13 -0.30 -3.08
CA ALA A 228 -8.51 1.00 -3.24
C ALA A 228 -7.17 1.14 -2.50
N ASN A 229 -6.76 0.11 -1.77
CA ASN A 229 -5.60 0.20 -0.91
C ASN A 229 -4.82 -1.13 -0.93
N TYR A 230 -3.84 -1.20 -1.82
CA TYR A 230 -2.82 -2.22 -1.78
C TYR A 230 -1.44 -1.58 -1.58
N GLY A 231 -0.72 -2.08 -0.59
CA GLY A 231 0.61 -1.60 -0.24
C GLY A 231 1.34 -2.53 0.70
N VAL A 232 2.63 -2.24 0.89
CA VAL A 232 3.53 -2.96 1.79
C VAL A 232 4.13 -1.93 2.75
N SER A 233 3.80 -2.00 4.03
CA SER A 233 4.18 -0.98 5.03
C SER A 233 5.68 -0.68 5.07
N ASP A 234 6.52 -1.70 4.86
CA ASP A 234 7.98 -1.55 4.84
C ASP A 234 8.47 -0.72 3.64
N PHE A 235 7.71 -0.71 2.55
CA PHE A 235 8.07 -0.07 1.29
C PHE A 235 7.28 1.22 1.04
N LEU A 236 6.00 1.12 0.74
CA LEU A 236 5.01 2.19 0.59
C LEU A 236 3.65 1.70 1.09
N CYS A 237 2.96 2.52 1.87
CA CYS A 237 1.71 2.14 2.53
C CYS A 237 0.59 1.75 1.56
N ASN A 238 0.42 2.56 0.51
CA ASN A 238 -0.61 2.36 -0.51
C ASN A 238 -0.04 2.83 -1.85
N PHE A 239 0.18 1.92 -2.79
CA PHE A 239 0.74 2.25 -4.10
C PHE A 239 -0.03 1.63 -5.27
N ALA A 240 -1.09 0.89 -4.97
CA ALA A 240 -1.96 0.35 -6.01
C ALA A 240 -3.43 0.30 -5.57
N GLY A 241 -4.32 0.50 -6.54
CA GLY A 241 -5.76 0.44 -6.35
C GLY A 241 -6.47 0.20 -7.68
N GLN A 242 -7.67 -0.34 -7.61
CA GLN A 242 -8.51 -0.48 -8.79
C GLN A 242 -8.99 0.89 -9.29
N CYS A 243 -9.46 0.95 -10.53
CA CYS A 243 -10.21 2.09 -11.04
C CYS A 243 -11.71 1.80 -11.08
N THR A 244 -12.50 2.83 -11.41
CA THR A 244 -13.96 2.70 -11.54
C THR A 244 -14.42 1.80 -12.68
N ASP A 245 -13.55 1.53 -13.67
CA ASP A 245 -13.92 0.81 -14.89
C ASP A 245 -13.60 -0.69 -14.83
N GLN A 246 -12.75 -1.10 -13.88
CA GLN A 246 -12.38 -2.53 -13.75
C GLN A 246 -11.72 -2.85 -12.40
N ALA A 247 -11.68 -4.14 -12.04
CA ALA A 247 -11.32 -4.60 -10.68
C ALA A 247 -9.81 -4.84 -10.44
N ASP A 248 -8.98 -4.92 -11.49
CA ASP A 248 -7.56 -5.18 -11.32
C ASP A 248 -6.84 -3.95 -10.75
N LEU A 249 -5.81 -4.18 -9.95
CA LEU A 249 -5.04 -3.11 -9.31
C LEU A 249 -4.10 -2.45 -10.32
N HIS A 250 -4.18 -1.13 -10.46
CA HIS A 250 -3.17 -0.33 -11.15
C HIS A 250 -1.97 -0.08 -10.26
N PHE A 251 -0.75 -0.28 -10.74
CA PHE A 251 0.47 0.11 -10.04
C PHE A 251 0.72 1.62 -10.21
N LEU A 252 0.37 2.43 -9.22
CA LEU A 252 0.27 3.89 -9.33
C LEU A 252 1.49 4.67 -8.83
N ALA A 253 2.58 3.98 -8.47
CA ALA A 253 3.80 4.55 -7.92
C ALA A 253 5.03 4.39 -8.83
N LEU A 254 4.85 4.20 -10.15
CA LEU A 254 5.95 3.91 -11.08
C LEU A 254 7.02 5.00 -11.13
N ASP A 255 6.70 6.24 -10.78
CA ASP A 255 7.65 7.34 -10.72
C ASP A 255 8.62 7.25 -9.53
N VAL A 256 8.18 6.65 -8.42
CA VAL A 256 8.96 6.55 -7.16
C VAL A 256 9.33 5.13 -6.78
N ALA A 257 8.86 4.14 -7.54
CA ALA A 257 9.07 2.72 -7.29
C ALA A 257 9.28 1.96 -8.60
N LEU A 258 10.25 1.05 -8.62
CA LEU A 258 10.46 0.09 -9.70
C LEU A 258 9.93 -1.27 -9.27
N PRO A 259 8.87 -1.80 -9.90
CA PRO A 259 8.42 -3.17 -9.66
C PRO A 259 9.15 -4.16 -10.59
N GLU A 260 9.48 -5.32 -10.03
CA GLU A 260 9.97 -6.50 -10.73
C GLU A 260 9.10 -7.71 -10.36
N LEU A 261 9.09 -8.73 -11.20
CA LEU A 261 8.60 -10.06 -10.85
C LEU A 261 9.78 -11.02 -10.78
N VAL A 262 9.82 -11.87 -9.77
CA VAL A 262 10.80 -12.94 -9.67
C VAL A 262 10.13 -14.29 -9.51
N ASN A 263 10.79 -15.32 -10.02
CA ASN A 263 10.36 -16.69 -9.78
C ASN A 263 10.55 -17.04 -8.30
N VAL A 264 9.52 -17.57 -7.65
CA VAL A 264 9.53 -17.86 -6.21
C VAL A 264 10.63 -18.84 -5.81
N ASN A 265 10.89 -19.84 -6.68
CA ASN A 265 11.81 -20.94 -6.37
C ASN A 265 13.27 -20.63 -6.74
N THR A 266 13.49 -19.92 -7.86
CA THR A 266 14.85 -19.65 -8.38
C THR A 266 15.31 -18.23 -8.10
N SER A 267 14.42 -17.32 -7.71
CA SER A 267 14.67 -15.89 -7.55
C SER A 267 15.11 -15.17 -8.85
N GLU A 268 14.98 -15.83 -9.99
CA GLU A 268 15.32 -15.25 -11.29
C GLU A 268 14.25 -14.25 -11.75
N PRO A 269 14.65 -13.14 -12.39
CA PRO A 269 13.73 -12.18 -12.97
C PRO A 269 12.76 -12.82 -13.95
N GLN A 270 11.50 -12.41 -13.89
CA GLN A 270 10.44 -12.83 -14.79
C GLN A 270 10.04 -11.68 -15.73
N PRO A 271 9.59 -11.98 -16.97
CA PRO A 271 9.21 -10.94 -17.90
C PRO A 271 8.02 -10.12 -17.37
N TRP A 272 8.13 -8.79 -17.49
CA TRP A 272 7.06 -7.86 -17.12
C TRP A 272 6.02 -7.77 -18.25
N ARG A 273 5.18 -8.78 -18.39
CA ARG A 273 4.14 -8.88 -19.43
C ARG A 273 2.86 -9.53 -18.90
N ALA A 274 1.74 -9.27 -19.57
CA ALA A 274 0.46 -9.87 -19.21
C ALA A 274 0.54 -11.41 -19.17
N GLY A 275 -0.07 -11.99 -18.14
CA GLY A 275 -0.10 -13.44 -17.87
C GLY A 275 1.08 -13.95 -17.03
N THR A 276 2.14 -13.14 -16.81
CA THR A 276 3.26 -13.55 -15.94
C THR A 276 2.85 -13.54 -14.49
N GLU A 277 3.24 -14.60 -13.78
CA GLU A 277 3.11 -14.75 -12.33
C GLU A 277 4.50 -14.73 -11.67
N GLY A 278 4.57 -14.20 -10.47
CA GLY A 278 5.81 -14.19 -9.69
C GLY A 278 5.63 -13.48 -8.36
N GLU A 279 6.66 -13.52 -7.55
CA GLU A 279 6.73 -12.68 -6.36
C GLU A 279 7.02 -11.24 -6.78
N LEU A 280 6.25 -10.30 -6.23
CA LEU A 280 6.47 -8.88 -6.44
C LEU A 280 7.72 -8.44 -5.66
N VAL A 281 8.67 -7.87 -6.36
CA VAL A 281 9.90 -7.27 -5.81
C VAL A 281 9.90 -5.79 -6.13
N LEU A 282 10.29 -4.97 -5.16
CA LEU A 282 10.17 -3.52 -5.25
C LEU A 282 11.49 -2.81 -4.93
N THR A 283 11.82 -1.79 -5.72
CA THR A 283 12.95 -0.88 -5.45
C THR A 283 12.45 0.55 -5.30
N ASN A 284 12.81 1.23 -4.19
CA ASN A 284 12.52 2.65 -4.03
C ASN A 284 13.41 3.49 -4.97
N LEU A 285 12.80 4.39 -5.73
CA LEU A 285 13.48 5.35 -6.58
C LEU A 285 13.52 6.75 -5.96
N SER A 286 12.69 6.99 -4.95
CA SER A 286 12.64 8.26 -4.21
C SER A 286 12.11 7.99 -2.81
N LYS A 287 13.01 7.87 -1.84
CA LYS A 287 12.68 7.69 -0.40
C LYS A 287 13.88 8.09 0.45
N ASP A 288 13.68 9.00 1.40
CA ASP A 288 14.74 9.48 2.28
C ASP A 288 15.11 8.43 3.34
N CYS A 289 14.09 7.99 4.11
CA CYS A 289 14.29 7.05 5.20
C CYS A 289 14.15 5.61 4.72
N GLN A 290 15.04 4.74 5.19
CA GLN A 290 14.93 3.28 5.02
C GLN A 290 14.58 2.86 3.59
N SER A 291 15.29 3.41 2.59
CA SER A 291 15.09 3.06 1.19
C SER A 291 15.47 1.60 0.93
N LEU A 292 14.61 0.87 0.23
CA LEU A 292 14.76 -0.56 -0.05
C LEU A 292 15.06 -0.79 -1.52
N VAL A 293 16.00 -1.71 -1.78
CA VAL A 293 16.41 -2.14 -3.12
C VAL A 293 16.12 -3.62 -3.27
N ARG A 294 15.43 -3.97 -4.36
CA ARG A 294 15.00 -5.32 -4.69
C ARG A 294 14.39 -6.07 -3.50
N PHE A 295 13.47 -5.37 -2.83
CA PHE A 295 12.79 -5.88 -1.64
C PHE A 295 11.71 -6.88 -2.01
N ARG A 296 11.83 -8.10 -1.47
CA ARG A 296 10.83 -9.16 -1.58
C ARG A 296 9.61 -8.82 -0.73
N THR A 297 8.46 -8.65 -1.35
CA THR A 297 7.22 -8.32 -0.64
C THR A 297 6.59 -9.54 0.03
N GLY A 298 6.92 -10.74 -0.43
CA GLY A 298 6.23 -11.97 -0.09
C GLY A 298 4.88 -12.13 -0.81
N ASP A 299 4.43 -11.16 -1.59
CA ASP A 299 3.16 -11.23 -2.32
C ASP A 299 3.35 -11.86 -3.70
N LEU A 300 2.55 -12.88 -3.98
CA LEU A 300 2.45 -13.47 -5.30
C LEU A 300 1.44 -12.70 -6.13
N VAL A 301 1.85 -12.23 -7.28
CA VAL A 301 0.99 -11.46 -8.18
C VAL A 301 0.96 -12.05 -9.58
N ARG A 302 -0.15 -11.83 -10.27
CA ARG A 302 -0.29 -12.06 -11.71
C ARG A 302 -0.47 -10.73 -12.41
N LEU A 303 0.44 -10.40 -13.33
CA LEU A 303 0.29 -9.23 -14.20
C LEU A 303 -0.83 -9.50 -15.22
N THR A 304 -1.87 -8.66 -15.20
CA THR A 304 -3.05 -8.88 -16.04
C THR A 304 -3.02 -8.06 -17.32
N SER A 305 -2.39 -6.88 -17.31
CA SER A 305 -2.23 -6.05 -18.51
C SER A 305 -1.14 -5.00 -18.35
N THR A 306 -0.50 -4.66 -19.45
CA THR A 306 0.40 -3.51 -19.59
C THR A 306 -0.16 -2.44 -20.54
N ASP A 307 -1.34 -2.68 -21.12
CA ASP A 307 -2.00 -1.77 -22.04
C ASP A 307 -2.73 -0.64 -21.29
N MET A 308 -2.97 0.46 -22.01
CA MET A 308 -3.78 1.56 -21.50
C MET A 308 -5.17 1.06 -21.10
N CYS A 309 -5.61 1.41 -19.91
CA CYS A 309 -6.93 1.08 -19.40
C CYS A 309 -8.01 2.01 -20.01
N GLN A 310 -9.27 1.58 -19.99
CA GLN A 310 -10.40 2.43 -20.39
C GLN A 310 -10.51 3.71 -19.53
N CYS A 311 -10.05 3.66 -18.28
CA CYS A 311 -9.94 4.85 -17.40
C CYS A 311 -8.87 5.86 -17.85
N GLY A 312 -8.15 5.61 -18.94
CA GLY A 312 -7.08 6.46 -19.49
C GLY A 312 -5.70 6.27 -18.82
N ARG A 313 -5.57 5.43 -17.79
CA ARG A 313 -4.28 5.17 -17.13
C ARG A 313 -3.44 4.18 -17.91
N THR A 314 -2.14 4.47 -18.00
CA THR A 314 -1.13 3.60 -18.65
C THR A 314 -0.39 2.71 -17.63
N ALA A 315 -0.71 2.82 -16.34
CA ALA A 315 -0.13 2.00 -15.30
C ALA A 315 -0.47 0.53 -15.50
N PRO A 316 0.50 -0.40 -15.38
CA PRO A 316 0.26 -1.83 -15.49
C PRO A 316 -0.74 -2.29 -14.41
N ARG A 317 -1.47 -3.34 -14.73
CA ARG A 317 -2.49 -3.91 -13.86
C ARG A 317 -2.12 -5.31 -13.43
N PHE A 318 -2.44 -5.62 -12.17
CA PHE A 318 -2.15 -6.92 -11.59
C PHE A 318 -3.21 -7.35 -10.59
N ARG A 319 -3.18 -8.62 -10.20
CA ARG A 319 -3.93 -9.19 -9.08
C ARG A 319 -2.98 -9.85 -8.11
N VAL A 320 -3.26 -9.73 -6.83
CA VAL A 320 -2.61 -10.52 -5.79
C VAL A 320 -3.25 -11.91 -5.80
N ILE A 321 -2.45 -12.96 -5.96
CA ILE A 321 -2.94 -14.34 -6.08
C ILE A 321 -2.54 -15.21 -4.89
N GLY A 322 -1.76 -14.66 -3.95
CA GLY A 322 -1.34 -15.36 -2.73
C GLY A 322 -0.13 -14.71 -2.07
N ARG A 323 0.46 -15.44 -1.13
CA ARG A 323 1.69 -15.07 -0.46
C ARG A 323 2.68 -16.23 -0.43
N THR A 324 3.97 -15.93 -0.39
CA THR A 324 5.06 -16.94 -0.29
C THR A 324 5.22 -17.49 1.13
N ASP A 325 4.77 -16.75 2.14
CA ASP A 325 4.89 -17.09 3.57
C ASP A 325 3.60 -17.66 4.18
N GLU A 326 2.62 -18.03 3.34
CA GLU A 326 1.30 -18.55 3.74
C GLU A 326 0.56 -17.68 4.78
N MET A 327 0.98 -16.44 4.97
CA MET A 327 0.38 -15.53 5.94
C MET A 327 -1.02 -15.10 5.49
N ILE A 328 -2.01 -15.32 6.35
CA ILE A 328 -3.39 -14.82 6.16
C ILE A 328 -3.54 -13.56 7.02
N VAL A 329 -3.80 -12.43 6.39
CA VAL A 329 -4.12 -11.19 7.09
C VAL A 329 -5.61 -11.17 7.45
N VAL A 330 -5.92 -11.11 8.74
CA VAL A 330 -7.29 -11.06 9.26
C VAL A 330 -7.49 -9.72 9.98
N ARG A 331 -8.57 -9.00 9.62
CA ARG A 331 -8.92 -7.69 10.19
C ARG A 331 -7.84 -6.62 10.04
N GLY A 332 -7.02 -6.72 9.01
CA GLY A 332 -5.96 -5.76 8.72
C GLY A 332 -4.77 -5.79 9.69
N VAL A 333 -4.62 -6.88 10.44
CA VAL A 333 -3.54 -7.05 11.44
C VAL A 333 -2.74 -8.31 11.15
#